data_dc818673116eb402edcb342fdf509d31
#
_entry.id   dc818673116eb402edcb342fdf509d31
#
_cell.length_a   1.000
_cell.length_b   1.000
_cell.length_c   1.000
_cell.angle_alpha   90.00
_cell.angle_beta   90.00
_cell.angle_gamma   90.00
#
_symmetry.space_group_name_H-M   'P 1'
#
loop_
_entity.id
_entity.type
_entity.pdbx_description
1 polymer ?
#
loop_
_entity_poly.entity_id
_entity_poly.type
_entity_poly.pdbx_seq_one_letter_code
_entity_poly.pdbx_strand_id
1 'polypeptide(L)'
;MYKRQSPNNVQWVYDTYALAKVGTLPLVEAGAKKWYFVTADYAFGHSLESDGMRFVKEGGGTVAGSVRYPFPGTDFASFLLSAQASKADAVGFASAGADLQNEIKQAREFGLADRQKLVAMLMSITDVHGVGLEAAQGMTFAETFYWNMDDETRAFAQRFFKAANKMPTALQAGQYSAVLNYLRAVEKSGTDNVDTVMKTLRSMPIHDAFARNARLREDGKLIHDTYVVEVKAPKDSQAAWDYYKIVKTVPGDQAFMPLAESQCKLVKQ
;
A
#
# COMPACT_ATOMS: atom_id res chain seq x y z
N MET A 1 -6.15 -5.45 11.60
CA MET A 1 -7.38 -6.22 11.31
C MET A 1 -7.07 -7.69 11.57
N TYR A 2 -7.55 -8.23 12.71
CA TYR A 2 -7.40 -9.66 13.01
C TYR A 2 -8.31 -10.46 12.11
N LYS A 3 -7.74 -11.14 11.15
CA LYS A 3 -8.49 -12.04 10.29
C LYS A 3 -8.89 -13.28 11.08
N ARG A 4 -10.10 -13.76 10.86
CA ARG A 4 -10.47 -15.11 11.23
C ARG A 4 -9.53 -16.05 10.46
N GLN A 5 -8.48 -16.49 11.14
CA GLN A 5 -7.46 -17.33 10.54
C GLN A 5 -8.01 -18.73 10.38
N SER A 6 -7.90 -19.24 9.16
CA SER A 6 -8.21 -20.60 8.78
C SER A 6 -6.99 -21.14 8.05
N PRO A 7 -6.67 -22.44 8.16
CA PRO A 7 -5.59 -23.05 7.39
C PRO A 7 -5.77 -22.87 5.87
N ASN A 8 -7.00 -22.60 5.44
CA ASN A 8 -7.38 -22.45 4.04
C ASN A 8 -7.57 -21.00 3.60
N ASN A 9 -7.24 -20.03 4.46
CA ASN A 9 -7.30 -18.60 4.12
C ASN A 9 -5.89 -18.07 3.81
N VAL A 10 -5.79 -17.30 2.72
CA VAL A 10 -4.56 -16.62 2.33
C VAL A 10 -4.79 -15.12 2.21
N GLN A 11 -3.78 -14.34 2.59
CA GLN A 11 -3.71 -12.91 2.33
C GLN A 11 -2.63 -12.66 1.31
N TRP A 12 -3.03 -12.23 0.11
CA TRP A 12 -2.15 -12.18 -1.05
C TRP A 12 -1.49 -10.82 -1.28
N VAL A 13 -2.20 -9.74 -1.00
CA VAL A 13 -1.71 -8.39 -1.25
C VAL A 13 -1.13 -7.79 0.04
N TYR A 14 -1.35 -6.53 0.31
CA TYR A 14 -0.85 -5.79 1.47
C TYR A 14 -1.73 -5.94 2.73
N ASP A 15 -1.24 -5.45 3.84
CA ASP A 15 -2.00 -5.14 5.06
C ASP A 15 -1.62 -3.76 5.60
N THR A 16 -2.33 -3.28 6.63
CA THR A 16 -2.08 -1.96 7.24
C THR A 16 -0.67 -1.86 7.81
N TYR A 17 -0.12 -2.94 8.35
CA TYR A 17 1.25 -2.98 8.85
C TYR A 17 2.27 -2.69 7.74
N ALA A 18 2.19 -3.43 6.61
CA ALA A 18 3.13 -3.25 5.50
C ALA A 18 2.98 -1.87 4.85
N LEU A 19 1.73 -1.41 4.63
CA LEU A 19 1.46 -0.08 4.09
C LEU A 19 2.06 1.01 4.98
N ALA A 20 1.79 0.95 6.28
CA ALA A 20 2.27 1.94 7.23
C ALA A 20 3.80 1.90 7.34
N LYS A 21 4.40 0.71 7.49
CA LYS A 21 5.85 0.56 7.62
C LYS A 21 6.59 1.10 6.42
N VAL A 22 6.20 0.65 5.23
CA VAL A 22 6.87 1.04 3.98
C VAL A 22 6.58 2.49 3.60
N GLY A 23 5.38 2.99 3.92
CA GLY A 23 5.01 4.38 3.67
C GLY A 23 5.63 5.40 4.63
N THR A 24 6.08 4.99 5.82
CA THR A 24 6.61 5.93 6.83
C THR A 24 8.10 5.75 7.11
N LEU A 25 8.53 4.54 7.49
CA LEU A 25 9.89 4.30 7.99
C LEU A 25 11.00 4.77 7.04
N PRO A 26 10.96 4.48 5.72
CA PRO A 26 11.98 4.98 4.80
C PRO A 26 12.05 6.50 4.70
N LEU A 27 10.92 7.20 4.86
CA LEU A 27 10.88 8.65 4.83
C LEU A 27 11.44 9.26 6.12
N VAL A 28 11.18 8.63 7.27
CA VAL A 28 11.79 9.01 8.55
C VAL A 28 13.31 8.83 8.49
N GLU A 29 13.79 7.71 7.94
CA GLU A 29 15.22 7.45 7.71
C GLU A 29 15.84 8.51 6.77
N ALA A 30 15.10 8.95 5.76
CA ALA A 30 15.50 10.01 4.83
C ALA A 30 15.38 11.44 5.38
N GLY A 31 15.02 11.63 6.66
CA GLY A 31 15.05 12.91 7.35
C GLY A 31 13.69 13.55 7.65
N ALA A 32 12.57 13.01 7.19
CA ALA A 32 11.24 13.48 7.58
C ALA A 32 10.92 13.00 9.01
N LYS A 33 11.41 13.71 10.01
CA LYS A 33 11.40 13.24 11.41
C LYS A 33 10.11 13.58 12.17
N LYS A 34 9.45 14.68 11.86
CA LYS A 34 8.26 15.13 12.55
C LYS A 34 7.02 14.86 11.72
N TRP A 35 6.06 14.12 12.26
CA TRP A 35 4.86 13.67 11.54
C TRP A 35 3.57 14.14 12.18
N TYR A 36 2.56 14.40 11.35
CA TYR A 36 1.18 14.63 11.74
C TYR A 36 0.26 13.71 10.94
N PHE A 37 -0.84 13.23 11.53
CA PHE A 37 -1.77 12.34 10.83
C PHE A 37 -3.15 12.99 10.70
N VAL A 38 -3.75 12.87 9.51
CA VAL A 38 -5.16 13.16 9.24
C VAL A 38 -5.83 11.84 8.95
N THR A 39 -6.82 11.47 9.75
CA THR A 39 -7.30 10.09 9.84
C THR A 39 -8.80 10.02 9.69
N ALA A 40 -9.27 9.16 8.80
CA ALA A 40 -10.67 8.81 8.68
C ALA A 40 -11.12 8.03 9.93
N ASP A 41 -12.19 8.49 10.61
CA ASP A 41 -12.65 7.95 11.89
C ASP A 41 -13.40 6.63 11.74
N TYR A 42 -12.66 5.58 11.34
CA TYR A 42 -13.16 4.19 11.29
C TYR A 42 -11.99 3.20 11.47
N ALA A 43 -12.30 1.92 11.65
CA ALA A 43 -11.33 0.90 12.06
C ALA A 43 -10.08 0.80 11.17
N PHE A 44 -10.23 0.99 9.85
CA PHE A 44 -9.10 0.95 8.91
C PHE A 44 -8.19 2.17 9.08
N GLY A 45 -8.77 3.38 9.15
CA GLY A 45 -8.03 4.61 9.38
C GLY A 45 -7.25 4.56 10.70
N HIS A 46 -7.91 4.12 11.79
CA HIS A 46 -7.26 3.94 13.10
C HIS A 46 -6.09 2.95 13.05
N SER A 47 -6.21 1.86 12.29
CA SER A 47 -5.13 0.89 12.14
C SER A 47 -3.93 1.49 11.40
N LEU A 48 -4.17 2.22 10.31
CA LEU A 48 -3.11 2.91 9.56
C LEU A 48 -2.42 3.98 10.40
N GLU A 49 -3.19 4.80 11.13
CA GLU A 49 -2.67 5.82 12.04
C GLU A 49 -1.79 5.19 13.11
N SER A 50 -2.30 4.17 13.81
CA SER A 50 -1.58 3.49 14.89
C SER A 50 -0.28 2.85 14.40
N ASP A 51 -0.34 2.11 13.28
CA ASP A 51 0.84 1.49 12.68
C ASP A 51 1.82 2.57 12.18
N GLY A 52 1.34 3.64 11.54
CA GLY A 52 2.16 4.75 11.09
C GLY A 52 2.89 5.47 12.23
N MET A 53 2.18 5.79 13.31
CA MET A 53 2.78 6.39 14.51
C MET A 53 3.85 5.49 15.15
N ARG A 54 3.62 4.18 15.16
CA ARG A 54 4.59 3.19 15.63
C ARG A 54 5.86 3.28 14.81
N PHE A 55 5.79 3.19 13.49
CA PHE A 55 6.97 3.17 12.62
C PHE A 55 7.69 4.51 12.53
N VAL A 56 6.98 5.62 12.67
CA VAL A 56 7.61 6.94 12.84
C VAL A 56 8.52 6.94 14.06
N LYS A 57 8.04 6.44 15.21
CA LYS A 57 8.82 6.35 16.46
C LYS A 57 9.97 5.35 16.35
N GLU A 58 9.74 4.18 15.77
CA GLU A 58 10.78 3.15 15.55
C GLU A 58 11.92 3.68 14.67
N GLY A 59 11.62 4.54 13.68
CA GLY A 59 12.61 5.23 12.85
C GLY A 59 13.32 6.41 13.53
N GLY A 60 13.05 6.66 14.81
CA GLY A 60 13.61 7.79 15.55
C GLY A 60 12.97 9.13 15.19
N GLY A 61 11.75 9.12 14.66
CA GLY A 61 10.92 10.29 14.43
C GLY A 61 10.01 10.61 15.61
N THR A 62 9.26 11.70 15.49
CA THR A 62 8.29 12.18 16.48
C THR A 62 6.93 12.38 15.84
N VAL A 63 5.87 12.14 16.60
CA VAL A 63 4.49 12.42 16.19
C VAL A 63 4.06 13.73 16.85
N ALA A 64 3.83 14.77 16.02
CA ALA A 64 3.39 16.08 16.47
C ALA A 64 1.91 16.09 16.88
N GLY A 65 1.14 15.13 16.40
CA GLY A 65 -0.26 14.96 16.71
C GLY A 65 -1.02 14.23 15.61
N SER A 66 -2.32 14.13 15.81
CA SER A 66 -3.25 13.62 14.80
C SER A 66 -4.62 14.26 14.97
N VAL A 67 -5.40 14.24 13.92
CA VAL A 67 -6.80 14.65 13.93
C VAL A 67 -7.63 13.62 13.18
N ARG A 68 -8.82 13.34 13.70
CA ARG A 68 -9.77 12.40 13.07
C ARG A 68 -10.98 13.15 12.55
N TYR A 69 -11.42 12.81 11.36
CA TYR A 69 -12.59 13.37 10.74
C TYR A 69 -13.70 12.30 10.59
N PRO A 70 -15.00 12.68 10.67
CA PRO A 70 -16.09 11.75 10.44
C PRO A 70 -16.04 11.14 9.04
N PHE A 71 -16.05 9.81 8.95
CA PHE A 71 -16.04 9.10 7.68
C PHE A 71 -17.47 8.75 7.22
N PRO A 72 -17.83 8.98 5.92
CA PRO A 72 -17.04 9.67 4.88
C PRO A 72 -17.01 11.18 5.07
N GLY A 73 -15.91 11.81 4.63
CA GLY A 73 -15.70 13.25 4.68
C GLY A 73 -15.77 13.91 3.29
N THR A 74 -16.13 15.21 3.27
CA THR A 74 -16.14 16.01 2.04
C THR A 74 -15.40 17.35 2.20
N ASP A 75 -15.34 17.88 3.43
CA ASP A 75 -14.64 19.11 3.77
C ASP A 75 -13.52 18.80 4.77
N PHE A 76 -12.30 19.07 4.38
CA PHE A 76 -11.09 18.79 5.15
C PHE A 76 -10.36 20.03 5.62
N ALA A 77 -10.90 21.23 5.36
CA ALA A 77 -10.22 22.51 5.61
C ALA A 77 -9.68 22.63 7.04
N SER A 78 -10.51 22.40 8.07
CA SER A 78 -10.10 22.50 9.48
C SER A 78 -9.05 21.47 9.88
N PHE A 79 -9.13 20.26 9.33
CA PHE A 79 -8.17 19.18 9.59
C PHE A 79 -6.82 19.47 8.95
N LEU A 80 -6.81 20.00 7.72
CA LEU A 80 -5.60 20.38 6.98
C LEU A 80 -4.94 21.60 7.61
N LEU A 81 -5.71 22.59 8.09
CA LEU A 81 -5.16 23.72 8.85
C LEU A 81 -4.49 23.25 10.14
N SER A 82 -5.05 22.26 10.84
CA SER A 82 -4.43 21.65 12.02
C SER A 82 -3.11 20.95 11.67
N ALA A 83 -3.07 20.23 10.54
CA ALA A 83 -1.86 19.61 10.03
C ALA A 83 -0.79 20.68 9.67
N GLN A 84 -1.18 21.76 9.01
CA GLN A 84 -0.29 22.88 8.67
C GLN A 84 0.28 23.55 9.93
N ALA A 85 -0.56 23.81 10.93
CA ALA A 85 -0.17 24.42 12.19
C ALA A 85 0.81 23.57 13.00
N SER A 86 0.81 22.24 12.81
CA SER A 86 1.74 21.30 13.46
C SER A 86 3.20 21.51 13.09
N LYS A 87 3.45 22.14 11.93
CA LYS A 87 4.80 22.29 11.33
C LYS A 87 5.56 20.96 11.28
N ALA A 88 4.85 19.88 10.96
CA ALA A 88 5.44 18.57 10.74
C ALA A 88 6.22 18.56 9.42
N ASP A 89 7.23 17.69 9.30
CA ASP A 89 7.96 17.47 8.05
C ASP A 89 7.10 16.71 7.05
N ALA A 90 6.23 15.82 7.57
CA ALA A 90 5.33 15.00 6.77
C ALA A 90 3.93 14.92 7.39
N VAL A 91 2.91 14.85 6.52
CA VAL A 91 1.51 14.59 6.88
C VAL A 91 1.07 13.28 6.28
N GLY A 92 0.71 12.32 7.14
CA GLY A 92 0.17 11.03 6.76
C GLY A 92 -1.36 11.06 6.67
N PHE A 93 -1.91 10.83 5.47
CA PHE A 93 -3.35 10.66 5.27
C PHE A 93 -3.73 9.21 5.49
N ALA A 94 -4.33 8.92 6.65
CA ALA A 94 -4.83 7.58 7.01
C ALA A 94 -6.27 7.39 6.52
N SER A 95 -6.44 7.49 5.22
CA SER A 95 -7.68 7.44 4.46
C SER A 95 -7.49 6.69 3.15
N ALA A 96 -8.52 6.59 2.33
CA ALA A 96 -8.47 5.98 1.00
C ALA A 96 -9.64 6.46 0.11
N GLY A 97 -9.54 6.23 -1.20
CA GLY A 97 -10.61 6.48 -2.16
C GLY A 97 -11.01 7.95 -2.27
N ALA A 98 -12.32 8.23 -2.27
CA ALA A 98 -12.84 9.57 -2.51
C ALA A 98 -12.40 10.58 -1.43
N ASP A 99 -12.34 10.16 -0.16
CA ASP A 99 -11.87 11.02 0.94
C ASP A 99 -10.42 11.44 0.69
N LEU A 100 -9.52 10.48 0.41
CA LEU A 100 -8.12 10.77 0.10
C LEU A 100 -7.97 11.71 -1.11
N GLN A 101 -8.76 11.48 -2.18
CA GLN A 101 -8.73 12.33 -3.36
C GLN A 101 -9.11 13.79 -3.04
N ASN A 102 -10.12 13.98 -2.18
CA ASN A 102 -10.54 15.30 -1.72
C ASN A 102 -9.51 15.94 -0.77
N GLU A 103 -8.93 15.16 0.15
CA GLU A 103 -7.82 15.60 1.01
C GLU A 103 -6.65 16.13 0.19
N ILE A 104 -6.24 15.41 -0.85
CA ILE A 104 -5.13 15.81 -1.73
C ILE A 104 -5.43 17.12 -2.44
N LYS A 105 -6.63 17.26 -3.04
CA LYS A 105 -7.04 18.49 -3.73
C LYS A 105 -7.02 19.69 -2.79
N GLN A 106 -7.69 19.58 -1.64
CA GLN A 106 -7.75 20.65 -0.67
C GLN A 106 -6.38 20.95 -0.05
N ALA A 107 -5.54 19.95 0.22
CA ALA A 107 -4.18 20.16 0.70
C ALA A 107 -3.32 20.98 -0.27
N ARG A 108 -3.51 20.80 -1.60
CA ARG A 108 -2.87 21.64 -2.61
C ARG A 108 -3.42 23.07 -2.61
N GLU A 109 -4.73 23.22 -2.56
CA GLU A 109 -5.39 24.53 -2.51
C GLU A 109 -4.92 25.36 -1.32
N PHE A 110 -4.70 24.73 -0.16
CA PHE A 110 -4.16 25.39 1.04
C PHE A 110 -2.63 25.54 1.07
N GLY A 111 -1.91 25.11 0.03
CA GLY A 111 -0.45 25.19 -0.04
C GLY A 111 0.26 24.31 0.99
N LEU A 112 -0.39 23.26 1.50
CA LEU A 112 0.20 22.34 2.47
C LEU A 112 1.39 21.59 1.87
N ALA A 113 1.27 21.17 0.62
CA ALA A 113 2.29 20.43 -0.11
C ALA A 113 3.59 21.22 -0.39
N ASP A 114 3.53 22.54 -0.31
CA ASP A 114 4.71 23.40 -0.51
C ASP A 114 5.63 23.43 0.73
N ARG A 115 5.12 22.98 1.87
CA ARG A 115 5.77 23.09 3.18
C ARG A 115 5.99 21.75 3.87
N GLN A 116 5.17 20.76 3.57
CA GLN A 116 5.14 19.46 4.24
C GLN A 116 5.03 18.34 3.19
N LYS A 117 5.74 17.24 3.38
CA LYS A 117 5.57 16.06 2.52
C LYS A 117 4.19 15.46 2.76
N LEU A 118 3.44 15.23 1.68
CA LEU A 118 2.16 14.54 1.75
C LEU A 118 2.38 13.04 1.50
N VAL A 119 1.92 12.23 2.43
CA VAL A 119 2.07 10.78 2.41
C VAL A 119 0.70 10.13 2.45
N ALA A 120 0.32 9.42 1.40
CA ALA A 120 -0.88 8.62 1.42
C ALA A 120 -0.59 7.27 2.10
N MET A 121 -1.36 6.91 3.13
CA MET A 121 -1.19 5.62 3.80
C MET A 121 -1.77 4.46 2.98
N LEU A 122 -2.69 4.74 2.06
CA LEU A 122 -3.17 3.86 0.99
C LEU A 122 -3.61 4.68 -0.21
N MET A 123 -2.96 4.48 -1.33
CA MET A 123 -3.29 5.11 -2.61
C MET A 123 -3.09 4.11 -3.74
N SER A 124 -3.81 4.26 -4.81
CA SER A 124 -3.69 3.43 -6.02
C SER A 124 -3.51 4.30 -7.27
N ILE A 125 -3.08 3.69 -8.37
CA ILE A 125 -2.88 4.38 -9.65
C ILE A 125 -4.18 5.03 -10.17
N THR A 126 -5.34 4.44 -9.86
CA THR A 126 -6.65 4.99 -10.21
C THR A 126 -7.00 6.23 -9.42
N ASP A 127 -6.50 6.37 -8.19
CA ASP A 127 -6.67 7.58 -7.39
C ASP A 127 -5.85 8.72 -7.97
N VAL A 128 -4.58 8.46 -8.35
CA VAL A 128 -3.75 9.44 -9.07
C VAL A 128 -4.40 9.87 -10.37
N HIS A 129 -4.96 8.91 -11.13
CA HIS A 129 -5.68 9.21 -12.36
C HIS A 129 -6.91 10.11 -12.13
N GLY A 130 -7.67 9.86 -11.06
CA GLY A 130 -8.86 10.63 -10.70
C GLY A 130 -8.57 12.03 -10.15
N VAL A 131 -7.48 12.18 -9.40
CA VAL A 131 -7.02 13.45 -8.84
C VAL A 131 -6.29 14.31 -9.89
N GLY A 132 -5.55 13.65 -10.78
CA GLY A 132 -4.64 14.27 -11.73
C GLY A 132 -3.22 14.45 -11.20
N LEU A 133 -2.23 14.37 -12.11
CA LEU A 133 -0.82 14.47 -11.74
C LEU A 133 -0.45 15.79 -11.08
N GLU A 134 -1.07 16.89 -11.52
CA GLU A 134 -0.77 18.22 -10.98
C GLU A 134 -1.08 18.30 -9.48
N ALA A 135 -2.22 17.77 -9.04
CA ALA A 135 -2.56 17.74 -7.63
C ALA A 135 -1.81 16.65 -6.85
N ALA A 136 -1.54 15.50 -7.47
CA ALA A 136 -0.91 14.36 -6.80
C ALA A 136 0.62 14.37 -6.82
N GLN A 137 1.30 15.21 -7.63
CA GLN A 137 2.76 15.20 -7.76
C GLN A 137 3.50 15.30 -6.42
N GLY A 138 4.57 14.52 -6.26
CA GLY A 138 5.37 14.48 -5.04
C GLY A 138 4.73 13.72 -3.86
N MET A 139 3.48 13.25 -3.99
CA MET A 139 2.89 12.32 -3.01
C MET A 139 3.72 11.05 -2.95
N THR A 140 3.96 10.56 -1.74
CA THR A 140 4.67 9.29 -1.52
C THR A 140 3.77 8.29 -0.81
N PHE A 141 3.92 7.01 -1.12
CA PHE A 141 3.17 5.93 -0.49
C PHE A 141 3.80 4.56 -0.73
N ALA A 142 3.28 3.56 -0.03
CA ALA A 142 3.65 2.16 -0.23
C ALA A 142 2.81 1.55 -1.36
N GLU A 143 3.46 0.88 -2.32
CA GLU A 143 2.81 0.19 -3.42
C GLU A 143 3.35 -1.23 -3.55
N THR A 144 2.53 -2.17 -3.99
CA THR A 144 2.93 -3.57 -4.17
C THR A 144 2.95 -4.01 -5.64
N PHE A 145 2.48 -3.17 -6.53
CA PHE A 145 2.51 -3.40 -7.97
C PHE A 145 2.46 -2.09 -8.75
N TYR A 146 3.32 -1.97 -9.74
CA TYR A 146 3.23 -0.91 -10.74
C TYR A 146 3.36 -1.49 -12.14
N TRP A 147 2.48 -1.09 -13.04
CA TRP A 147 2.35 -1.67 -14.37
C TRP A 147 3.61 -1.51 -15.24
N ASN A 148 4.40 -0.45 -15.01
CA ASN A 148 5.58 -0.10 -15.80
C ASN A 148 6.90 -0.38 -15.05
N MET A 149 7.00 -1.52 -14.37
CA MET A 149 8.24 -1.91 -13.70
C MET A 149 9.21 -2.62 -14.66
N ASP A 150 8.69 -3.55 -15.45
CA ASP A 150 9.44 -4.39 -16.38
C ASP A 150 8.53 -4.96 -17.48
N ASP A 151 9.09 -5.81 -18.35
CA ASP A 151 8.36 -6.38 -19.48
C ASP A 151 7.19 -7.27 -19.04
N GLU A 152 7.34 -8.02 -17.95
CA GLU A 152 6.29 -8.90 -17.44
C GLU A 152 5.10 -8.12 -16.89
N THR A 153 5.37 -7.06 -16.11
CA THR A 153 4.30 -6.19 -15.59
C THR A 153 3.61 -5.44 -16.72
N ARG A 154 4.36 -4.97 -17.72
CA ARG A 154 3.80 -4.31 -18.91
C ARG A 154 2.93 -5.25 -19.73
N ALA A 155 3.39 -6.49 -19.98
CA ALA A 155 2.61 -7.47 -20.74
C ALA A 155 1.30 -7.84 -20.03
N PHE A 156 1.33 -8.02 -18.71
CA PHE A 156 0.11 -8.24 -17.92
C PHE A 156 -0.81 -7.02 -17.99
N ALA A 157 -0.30 -5.83 -17.78
CA ALA A 157 -1.08 -4.60 -17.74
C ALA A 157 -1.72 -4.26 -19.10
N GLN A 158 -1.04 -4.53 -20.21
CA GLN A 158 -1.61 -4.36 -21.55
C GLN A 158 -2.80 -5.29 -21.82
N ARG A 159 -2.73 -6.55 -21.36
CA ARG A 159 -3.88 -7.47 -21.45
C ARG A 159 -5.04 -6.98 -20.59
N PHE A 160 -4.75 -6.53 -19.38
CA PHE A 160 -5.76 -5.96 -18.48
C PHE A 160 -6.40 -4.70 -19.07
N PHE A 161 -5.59 -3.82 -19.64
CA PHE A 161 -6.07 -2.58 -20.26
C PHE A 161 -7.04 -2.84 -21.42
N LYS A 162 -6.77 -3.83 -22.26
CA LYS A 162 -7.68 -4.24 -23.34
C LYS A 162 -9.06 -4.65 -22.83
N ALA A 163 -9.13 -5.26 -21.65
CA ALA A 163 -10.37 -5.73 -21.05
C ALA A 163 -11.11 -4.65 -20.22
N ALA A 164 -10.36 -3.78 -19.53
CA ALA A 164 -10.91 -2.89 -18.52
C ALA A 164 -10.82 -1.38 -18.87
N ASN A 165 -10.11 -1.04 -19.94
CA ASN A 165 -9.82 0.35 -20.38
C ASN A 165 -9.19 1.22 -19.27
N LYS A 166 -8.42 0.61 -18.38
CA LYS A 166 -7.64 1.26 -17.33
C LYS A 166 -6.47 0.38 -16.92
N MET A 167 -5.43 0.96 -16.32
CA MET A 167 -4.31 0.18 -15.78
C MET A 167 -4.71 -0.55 -14.50
N PRO A 168 -4.16 -1.75 -14.28
CA PRO A 168 -4.45 -2.52 -13.06
C PRO A 168 -3.83 -1.86 -11.83
N THR A 169 -4.58 -1.86 -10.73
CA THR A 169 -4.07 -1.57 -9.40
C THR A 169 -3.38 -2.80 -8.80
N ALA A 170 -2.67 -2.62 -7.68
CA ALA A 170 -2.11 -3.74 -6.91
C ALA A 170 -3.16 -4.78 -6.50
N LEU A 171 -4.39 -4.34 -6.19
CA LEU A 171 -5.46 -5.27 -5.82
C LEU A 171 -5.87 -6.18 -7.00
N GLN A 172 -5.99 -5.62 -8.20
CA GLN A 172 -6.36 -6.38 -9.39
C GLN A 172 -5.23 -7.32 -9.84
N ALA A 173 -3.99 -6.83 -9.83
CA ALA A 173 -2.83 -7.66 -10.12
C ALA A 173 -2.66 -8.79 -9.08
N GLY A 174 -2.83 -8.47 -7.80
CA GLY A 174 -2.76 -9.45 -6.73
C GLY A 174 -3.88 -10.49 -6.78
N GLN A 175 -5.11 -10.08 -7.13
CA GLN A 175 -6.22 -11.02 -7.31
C GLN A 175 -5.96 -11.99 -8.48
N TYR A 176 -5.45 -11.46 -9.60
CA TYR A 176 -5.04 -12.30 -10.74
C TYR A 176 -3.96 -13.31 -10.31
N SER A 177 -2.92 -12.85 -9.61
CA SER A 177 -1.84 -13.69 -9.10
C SER A 177 -2.35 -14.77 -8.14
N ALA A 178 -3.25 -14.42 -7.22
CA ALA A 178 -3.82 -15.37 -6.27
C ALA A 178 -4.57 -16.50 -6.97
N VAL A 179 -5.43 -16.17 -7.93
CA VAL A 179 -6.19 -17.17 -8.70
C VAL A 179 -5.27 -18.00 -9.58
N LEU A 180 -4.31 -17.38 -10.26
CA LEU A 180 -3.34 -18.07 -11.11
C LEU A 180 -2.55 -19.14 -10.31
N ASN A 181 -2.02 -18.74 -9.14
CA ASN A 181 -1.23 -19.67 -8.32
C ASN A 181 -2.09 -20.74 -7.65
N TYR A 182 -3.33 -20.43 -7.30
CA TYR A 182 -4.30 -21.45 -6.87
C TYR A 182 -4.52 -22.52 -7.96
N LEU A 183 -4.79 -22.09 -9.20
CA LEU A 183 -4.99 -23.01 -10.33
C LEU A 183 -3.74 -23.83 -10.65
N ARG A 184 -2.55 -23.23 -10.59
CA ARG A 184 -1.27 -23.94 -10.70
C ARG A 184 -1.09 -25.01 -9.61
N ALA A 185 -1.55 -24.71 -8.39
CA ALA A 185 -1.50 -25.67 -7.29
C ALA A 185 -2.47 -26.83 -7.50
N VAL A 186 -3.68 -26.57 -8.01
CA VAL A 186 -4.66 -27.62 -8.40
C VAL A 186 -4.09 -28.49 -9.51
N GLU A 187 -3.57 -27.90 -10.58
CA GLU A 187 -2.94 -28.63 -11.68
C GLU A 187 -1.79 -29.51 -11.20
N LYS A 188 -0.88 -28.95 -10.41
CA LYS A 188 0.28 -29.67 -9.87
C LYS A 188 -0.09 -30.79 -8.91
N SER A 189 -1.17 -30.63 -8.14
CA SER A 189 -1.63 -31.63 -7.18
C SER A 189 -2.53 -32.69 -7.80
N GLY A 190 -3.07 -32.47 -9.01
CA GLY A 190 -3.99 -33.34 -9.71
C GLY A 190 -5.35 -33.51 -9.02
N THR A 191 -5.70 -32.60 -8.09
CA THR A 191 -6.95 -32.66 -7.31
C THR A 191 -7.36 -31.27 -6.84
N ASP A 192 -8.64 -31.11 -6.56
CA ASP A 192 -9.22 -29.91 -5.93
C ASP A 192 -9.41 -30.08 -4.40
N ASN A 193 -8.93 -31.19 -3.83
CA ASN A 193 -8.96 -31.39 -2.38
C ASN A 193 -8.20 -30.25 -1.67
N VAL A 194 -8.90 -29.52 -0.82
CA VAL A 194 -8.44 -28.28 -0.20
C VAL A 194 -7.11 -28.46 0.54
N ASP A 195 -6.96 -29.50 1.33
CA ASP A 195 -5.75 -29.70 2.15
C ASP A 195 -4.53 -29.98 1.26
N THR A 196 -4.72 -30.78 0.20
CA THR A 196 -3.67 -31.10 -0.77
C THR A 196 -3.27 -29.87 -1.57
N VAL A 197 -4.24 -29.09 -2.07
CA VAL A 197 -3.99 -27.87 -2.83
C VAL A 197 -3.27 -26.84 -1.96
N MET A 198 -3.71 -26.61 -0.72
CA MET A 198 -3.07 -25.66 0.19
C MET A 198 -1.65 -26.06 0.58
N LYS A 199 -1.40 -27.37 0.76
CA LYS A 199 -0.04 -27.89 0.98
C LYS A 199 0.85 -27.64 -0.25
N THR A 200 0.34 -27.90 -1.44
CA THR A 200 1.03 -27.66 -2.70
C THR A 200 1.32 -26.17 -2.90
N LEU A 201 0.32 -25.29 -2.69
CA LEU A 201 0.46 -23.84 -2.83
C LEU A 201 1.55 -23.28 -1.90
N ARG A 202 1.66 -23.79 -0.66
CA ARG A 202 2.71 -23.37 0.28
C ARG A 202 4.10 -23.85 -0.08
N SER A 203 4.21 -24.96 -0.81
CA SER A 203 5.50 -25.58 -1.15
C SER A 203 6.02 -25.22 -2.55
N MET A 204 5.17 -24.67 -3.42
CA MET A 204 5.57 -24.34 -4.79
C MET A 204 6.19 -22.93 -4.85
N PRO A 205 7.11 -22.68 -5.79
CA PRO A 205 7.60 -21.35 -6.07
C PRO A 205 6.46 -20.46 -6.60
N ILE A 206 6.40 -19.22 -6.11
CA ILE A 206 5.41 -18.23 -6.54
C ILE A 206 6.17 -17.11 -7.25
N HIS A 207 5.96 -17.02 -8.56
CA HIS A 207 6.52 -15.96 -9.40
C HIS A 207 5.57 -15.66 -10.56
N ASP A 208 5.23 -14.37 -10.71
CA ASP A 208 4.41 -13.83 -11.78
C ASP A 208 4.51 -12.30 -11.82
N ALA A 209 3.73 -11.65 -12.67
CA ALA A 209 3.76 -10.18 -12.83
C ALA A 209 3.55 -9.40 -11.52
N PHE A 210 2.83 -9.96 -10.54
CA PHE A 210 2.62 -9.34 -9.22
C PHE A 210 3.63 -9.85 -8.19
N ALA A 211 3.76 -11.17 -8.08
CA ALA A 211 4.48 -11.84 -6.99
C ALA A 211 5.97 -11.98 -7.34
N ARG A 212 6.80 -11.11 -6.76
CA ARG A 212 8.27 -11.10 -6.91
C ARG A 212 8.92 -11.55 -5.62
N ASN A 213 9.92 -12.44 -5.73
CA ASN A 213 10.62 -13.01 -4.56
C ASN A 213 9.64 -13.49 -3.49
N ALA A 214 8.55 -14.15 -3.93
CA ALA A 214 7.39 -14.37 -3.10
C ALA A 214 7.33 -15.79 -2.53
N ARG A 215 6.80 -15.88 -1.30
CA ARG A 215 6.48 -17.15 -0.66
C ARG A 215 5.22 -17.04 0.18
N LEU A 216 4.42 -18.08 0.19
CA LEU A 216 3.27 -18.17 1.08
C LEU A 216 3.73 -18.71 2.44
N ARG A 217 3.65 -17.86 3.46
CA ARG A 217 4.08 -18.15 4.82
C ARG A 217 3.02 -19.01 5.56
N GLU A 218 3.40 -19.67 6.63
CA GLU A 218 2.52 -20.58 7.40
C GLU A 218 1.29 -19.90 8.01
N ASP A 219 1.39 -18.60 8.33
CA ASP A 219 0.25 -17.79 8.77
C ASP A 219 -0.72 -17.40 7.64
N GLY A 220 -0.51 -17.92 6.43
CA GLY A 220 -1.34 -17.66 5.26
C GLY A 220 -1.08 -16.33 4.57
N LYS A 221 0.02 -15.63 4.90
CA LYS A 221 0.41 -14.37 4.25
C LYS A 221 1.39 -14.62 3.12
N LEU A 222 1.11 -14.05 1.94
CA LEU A 222 2.11 -13.95 0.89
C LEU A 222 3.12 -12.86 1.27
N ILE A 223 4.38 -13.25 1.36
CA ILE A 223 5.51 -12.34 1.58
C ILE A 223 6.10 -12.04 0.21
N HIS A 224 6.18 -10.79 -0.15
CA HIS A 224 6.69 -10.31 -1.46
C HIS A 224 7.26 -8.90 -1.32
N ASP A 225 8.02 -8.46 -2.31
CA ASP A 225 8.59 -7.12 -2.32
C ASP A 225 7.49 -6.04 -2.34
N THR A 226 7.79 -4.92 -1.69
CA THR A 226 6.92 -3.74 -1.63
C THR A 226 7.76 -2.51 -1.99
N TYR A 227 7.15 -1.52 -2.58
CA TYR A 227 7.84 -0.36 -3.15
C TYR A 227 7.43 0.93 -2.45
N VAL A 228 8.39 1.79 -2.16
CA VAL A 228 8.11 3.20 -1.92
C VAL A 228 8.03 3.88 -3.27
N VAL A 229 6.91 4.48 -3.57
CA VAL A 229 6.71 5.21 -4.82
C VAL A 229 6.47 6.70 -4.54
N GLU A 230 6.85 7.52 -5.52
CA GLU A 230 6.56 8.94 -5.57
C GLU A 230 5.78 9.24 -6.86
N VAL A 231 4.74 10.03 -6.76
CA VAL A 231 3.97 10.47 -7.93
C VAL A 231 4.79 11.49 -8.70
N LYS A 232 4.99 11.23 -9.99
CA LYS A 232 5.72 12.10 -10.92
C LYS A 232 5.06 13.47 -11.06
N ALA A 233 5.87 14.49 -11.33
CA ALA A 233 5.36 15.75 -11.85
C ALA A 233 4.83 15.55 -13.29
N PRO A 234 3.87 16.36 -13.76
CA PRO A 234 3.34 16.26 -15.12
C PRO A 234 4.41 16.24 -16.21
N LYS A 235 5.46 17.04 -16.07
CA LYS A 235 6.60 17.12 -17.01
C LYS A 235 7.45 15.84 -17.09
N ASP A 236 7.40 14.98 -16.06
CA ASP A 236 8.20 13.76 -15.94
C ASP A 236 7.41 12.51 -16.38
N SER A 237 6.11 12.66 -16.63
CA SER A 237 5.23 11.61 -17.14
C SER A 237 5.32 11.56 -18.68
N GLN A 238 5.66 10.40 -19.23
CA GLN A 238 5.89 10.23 -20.67
C GLN A 238 4.65 9.75 -21.42
N ALA A 239 3.65 9.23 -20.71
CA ALA A 239 2.41 8.69 -21.29
C ALA A 239 1.30 8.67 -20.24
N ALA A 240 0.06 8.45 -20.70
CA ALA A 240 -1.05 8.17 -19.80
C ALA A 240 -0.73 6.99 -18.88
N TRP A 241 -1.07 7.13 -17.60
CA TRP A 241 -0.79 6.15 -16.52
C TRP A 241 0.69 6.01 -16.14
N ASP A 242 1.62 6.74 -16.72
CA ASP A 242 3.02 6.76 -16.31
C ASP A 242 3.21 7.71 -15.10
N TYR A 243 2.66 7.32 -13.95
CA TYR A 243 2.49 8.21 -12.81
C TYR A 243 3.51 8.04 -11.71
N TYR A 244 4.23 6.90 -11.63
CA TYR A 244 5.08 6.61 -10.51
C TYR A 244 6.56 6.59 -10.85
N LYS A 245 7.34 7.07 -9.89
CA LYS A 245 8.76 6.79 -9.76
C LYS A 245 8.94 5.86 -8.55
N ILE A 246 9.57 4.71 -8.75
CA ILE A 246 9.97 3.82 -7.66
C ILE A 246 11.19 4.43 -6.98
N VAL A 247 11.03 4.79 -5.70
CA VAL A 247 12.08 5.42 -4.89
C VAL A 247 12.92 4.37 -4.16
N LYS A 248 12.27 3.33 -3.64
CA LYS A 248 12.92 2.25 -2.89
C LYS A 248 12.15 0.95 -3.03
N THR A 249 12.86 -0.16 -3.21
CA THR A 249 12.31 -1.50 -3.03
C THR A 249 12.58 -1.95 -1.60
N VAL A 250 11.56 -2.42 -0.92
CA VAL A 250 11.63 -2.98 0.43
C VAL A 250 11.37 -4.48 0.33
N PRO A 251 12.35 -5.33 0.63
CA PRO A 251 12.17 -6.78 0.61
C PRO A 251 11.01 -7.23 1.51
N GLY A 252 10.28 -8.25 1.11
CA GLY A 252 9.08 -8.71 1.81
C GLY A 252 9.33 -9.01 3.29
N ASP A 253 10.47 -9.59 3.64
CA ASP A 253 10.82 -9.86 5.05
C ASP A 253 11.00 -8.60 5.90
N GLN A 254 11.29 -7.47 5.26
CA GLN A 254 11.38 -6.17 5.93
C GLN A 254 10.06 -5.41 5.90
N ALA A 255 9.22 -5.62 4.89
CA ALA A 255 7.95 -4.94 4.73
C ALA A 255 6.85 -5.50 5.64
N PHE A 256 6.70 -6.82 5.68
CA PHE A 256 5.64 -7.48 6.44
C PHE A 256 6.03 -7.77 7.88
N MET A 257 5.01 -7.91 8.74
CA MET A 257 5.20 -8.25 10.14
C MET A 257 6.01 -9.55 10.29
N PRO A 258 7.07 -9.56 11.10
CA PRO A 258 7.82 -10.79 11.38
C PRO A 258 6.92 -11.90 11.94
N LEU A 259 7.21 -13.15 11.59
CA LEU A 259 6.40 -14.28 12.04
C LEU A 259 6.38 -14.40 13.57
N ALA A 260 7.49 -14.06 14.23
CA ALA A 260 7.60 -14.06 15.69
C ALA A 260 6.65 -13.05 16.39
N GLU A 261 6.21 -12.01 15.68
CA GLU A 261 5.22 -11.05 16.17
C GLU A 261 3.78 -11.46 15.79
N SER A 262 3.62 -12.53 15.02
CA SER A 262 2.32 -12.99 14.57
C SER A 262 1.50 -13.55 15.73
N GLN A 263 0.28 -13.05 15.89
CA GLN A 263 -0.70 -13.60 16.84
C GLN A 263 -1.56 -14.71 16.20
N CYS A 264 -1.12 -15.27 15.08
CA CYS A 264 -1.81 -16.33 14.36
C CYS A 264 -1.76 -17.63 15.17
N LYS A 265 -2.93 -18.16 15.55
CA LYS A 265 -3.03 -19.43 16.28
C LYS A 265 -2.57 -20.65 15.47
N LEU A 266 -2.39 -20.50 14.15
CA LEU A 266 -1.89 -21.56 13.26
C LEU A 266 -0.35 -21.62 13.24
N VAL A 267 0.32 -20.59 13.73
CA VAL A 267 1.77 -20.56 13.91
C VAL A 267 2.08 -21.22 15.25
N LYS A 268 2.79 -22.34 15.22
CA LYS A 268 3.34 -22.94 16.44
C LYS A 268 4.46 -22.02 16.95
N GLN A 269 4.24 -21.43 18.08
CA GLN A 269 5.28 -20.70 18.83
C GLN A 269 6.32 -21.68 19.38
#